data_622d5ec3f204f8e530e22d987eb249fd
#
_entry.id   622d5ec3f204f8e530e22d987eb249fd
#
_cell.length_a   1.000
_cell.length_b   1.000
_cell.length_c   1.000
_cell.angle_alpha   90.00
_cell.angle_beta   90.00
_cell.angle_gamma   90.00
#
_symmetry.space_group_name_H-M   'P 1'
#
loop_
_entity.id
_entity.type
_entity.pdbx_description
1 polymer ?
#
loop_
_entity_poly.entity_id
_entity_poly.type
_entity_poly.pdbx_seq_one_letter_code
_entity_poly.pdbx_strand_id
1 'polypeptide(L)'
;MASPGKCSGKRSAVLRRLALLALVAAPLTDRAGGTFSLVGRGFHGGDHHTSPKSSKAHIREVAAASIAGAVLEDVAVAAPAMEKFRAITSKNVESFLKERIDASTGEKKLKLAQRLQDIQLAALVFPFRCSSYVMEHLINWDPEDLDQDPMYRLLFPTLQMLSRRHQQQLLDARASEDPFALEAAVKAIRSDLNPQPAGQLTLNRPKSAALQGIQHKYAETCLLFPSAGQTCHAYCTYCFRWAQFIGDDDVRLAQKDSVAFLRYLGEHPELSDVLITGGDPFIMRVGLLKSYLGKFVDPSFLPHIQNLRFGTRTLTFWPQRFTSDQDAHELLDFLQQLVEVGGRSVDIMAHISHDVELSTPHAEKAVRALQAAGATIRSQSPIMKGINDDADVWARKWKREVQLGIIPYYMFLARDTGAQDYFSVPLARAHQLYADAIRQSSGLARTARGPSMSCTPGKVEISGIEIVNGQKAFVMRFLQL
;
A
#
# COMPACT_ATOMS: atom_id res chain seq x y z
N MET A 1 -16.03 -35.10 -54.14
CA MET A 1 -17.10 -35.92 -53.52
C MET A 1 -16.55 -36.51 -52.24
N ALA A 2 -16.88 -35.93 -51.13
CA ALA A 2 -16.97 -36.55 -49.78
C ALA A 2 -17.37 -35.47 -48.79
N SER A 3 -18.52 -35.71 -48.15
CA SER A 3 -19.29 -34.83 -47.24
C SER A 3 -18.66 -34.69 -45.86
N PRO A 4 -18.98 -33.64 -45.08
CA PRO A 4 -18.34 -33.36 -43.76
C PRO A 4 -19.02 -34.08 -42.61
N GLY A 5 -18.21 -34.71 -41.76
CA GLY A 5 -18.63 -35.32 -40.51
C GLY A 5 -18.88 -34.31 -39.41
N LYS A 6 -20.08 -34.36 -38.85
CA LYS A 6 -20.50 -33.64 -37.66
C LYS A 6 -19.72 -34.12 -36.42
N CYS A 7 -19.14 -33.20 -35.65
CA CYS A 7 -18.74 -33.41 -34.26
C CYS A 7 -19.57 -32.49 -33.37
N SER A 8 -20.56 -33.07 -32.73
CA SER A 8 -21.43 -32.43 -31.72
C SER A 8 -20.85 -32.62 -30.35
N GLY A 9 -20.89 -31.53 -29.56
CA GLY A 9 -21.26 -31.61 -28.13
C GLY A 9 -20.20 -31.95 -27.12
N LYS A 10 -19.63 -30.92 -26.51
CA LYS A 10 -19.38 -30.81 -25.06
C LYS A 10 -18.92 -29.39 -24.72
N ARG A 11 -19.81 -28.44 -24.86
CA ARG A 11 -19.74 -27.13 -24.20
C ARG A 11 -20.93 -27.07 -23.27
N SER A 12 -20.77 -27.40 -22.01
CA SER A 12 -21.72 -27.01 -20.94
C SER A 12 -21.30 -27.64 -19.62
N ALA A 13 -20.58 -26.95 -18.79
CA ALA A 13 -20.58 -27.16 -17.34
C ALA A 13 -19.87 -26.06 -16.53
N VAL A 14 -19.17 -25.11 -17.16
CA VAL A 14 -18.41 -24.08 -16.41
C VAL A 14 -19.11 -22.72 -16.38
N LEU A 15 -20.12 -22.49 -17.20
CA LEU A 15 -20.83 -21.20 -17.33
C LEU A 15 -22.08 -21.04 -16.45
N ARG A 16 -22.37 -21.96 -15.53
CA ARG A 16 -23.58 -21.89 -14.67
C ARG A 16 -23.35 -21.47 -13.21
N ARG A 17 -22.15 -21.04 -12.81
CA ARG A 17 -21.87 -20.56 -11.43
C ARG A 17 -21.57 -19.07 -11.26
N LEU A 18 -21.65 -18.28 -12.32
CA LEU A 18 -21.37 -16.82 -12.26
C LEU A 18 -22.57 -15.93 -12.65
N ALA A 19 -23.77 -16.48 -12.78
CA ALA A 19 -24.96 -15.73 -13.22
C ALA A 19 -26.03 -15.56 -12.12
N LEU A 20 -25.65 -15.39 -10.85
CA LEU A 20 -26.64 -15.17 -9.76
C LEU A 20 -26.19 -14.09 -8.79
N LEU A 21 -25.84 -12.90 -9.31
CA LEU A 21 -25.61 -11.70 -8.49
C LEU A 21 -26.07 -10.42 -9.23
N ALA A 22 -27.15 -10.52 -9.96
CA ALA A 22 -27.87 -9.33 -10.43
C ALA A 22 -29.35 -9.65 -10.25
N LEU A 23 -29.96 -9.04 -9.26
CA LEU A 23 -31.36 -8.65 -9.12
C LEU A 23 -31.72 -8.61 -7.64
N VAL A 24 -31.91 -7.41 -7.12
CA VAL A 24 -33.20 -6.94 -6.66
C VAL A 24 -33.09 -5.43 -6.47
N ALA A 25 -33.47 -4.67 -7.47
CA ALA A 25 -34.01 -3.34 -7.31
C ALA A 25 -35.48 -3.44 -7.70
N ALA A 26 -36.35 -3.55 -6.73
CA ALA A 26 -37.78 -3.31 -6.91
C ALA A 26 -38.20 -2.12 -6.04
N PRO A 27 -39.07 -1.23 -6.52
CA PRO A 27 -39.44 0.01 -5.84
C PRO A 27 -40.33 -0.30 -4.64
N LEU A 28 -39.97 0.23 -3.47
CA LEU A 28 -40.86 0.31 -2.31
C LEU A 28 -41.88 1.40 -2.53
N THR A 29 -43.11 0.98 -2.85
CA THR A 29 -44.30 1.85 -2.73
C THR A 29 -44.67 2.02 -1.27
N ASP A 30 -44.88 3.25 -0.93
CA ASP A 30 -45.33 3.82 0.32
C ASP A 30 -46.64 3.20 0.85
N ARG A 31 -46.65 2.84 2.15
CA ARG A 31 -47.86 2.83 3.00
C ARG A 31 -47.49 2.54 4.45
N ALA A 32 -47.34 3.59 5.24
CA ALA A 32 -47.95 3.69 6.58
C ALA A 32 -47.52 5.00 7.24
N GLY A 33 -48.47 5.87 7.41
CA GLY A 33 -48.33 7.15 8.12
C GLY A 33 -48.07 6.94 9.62
N GLY A 34 -47.07 7.63 10.09
CA GLY A 34 -46.73 7.76 11.51
C GLY A 34 -46.16 9.15 11.73
N THR A 35 -47.00 10.08 12.13
CA THR A 35 -46.64 11.43 12.55
C THR A 35 -45.81 11.39 13.82
N PHE A 36 -44.53 11.77 13.77
CA PHE A 36 -43.76 12.10 14.95
C PHE A 36 -43.90 13.60 15.25
N SER A 37 -44.56 13.90 16.36
CA SER A 37 -44.69 15.24 16.93
C SER A 37 -43.42 15.60 17.71
N LEU A 38 -42.72 16.65 17.27
CA LEU A 38 -41.64 17.29 18.03
C LEU A 38 -42.24 18.24 19.07
N VAL A 39 -42.11 17.87 20.35
CA VAL A 39 -42.43 18.77 21.48
C VAL A 39 -41.28 19.74 21.66
N GLY A 40 -41.47 20.96 21.18
CA GLY A 40 -40.62 22.08 21.51
C GLY A 40 -40.96 22.62 22.91
N ARG A 41 -40.03 22.67 23.83
CA ARG A 41 -40.11 23.49 25.05
C ARG A 41 -39.50 24.85 24.78
N GLY A 42 -40.38 25.86 24.71
CA GLY A 42 -40.01 27.27 24.69
C GLY A 42 -39.49 27.72 26.04
N PHE A 43 -38.46 28.52 26.04
CA PHE A 43 -38.10 29.39 27.17
C PHE A 43 -38.33 30.82 26.75
N HIS A 44 -39.14 31.48 27.55
CA HIS A 44 -39.53 32.91 27.46
C HIS A 44 -38.36 33.81 27.82
N GLY A 45 -38.39 34.96 27.21
CA GLY A 45 -37.45 36.04 27.16
C GLY A 45 -37.28 36.85 28.46
N GLY A 46 -36.29 37.71 28.40
CA GLY A 46 -36.00 38.77 29.33
C GLY A 46 -35.05 39.74 28.63
N ASP A 47 -35.61 40.83 28.13
CA ASP A 47 -34.87 41.98 27.61
C ASP A 47 -34.09 42.68 28.76
N HIS A 48 -32.84 43.00 28.50
CA HIS A 48 -32.21 44.21 29.00
C HIS A 48 -31.05 44.65 28.10
N HIS A 49 -31.27 45.75 27.41
CA HIS A 49 -30.27 46.61 26.82
C HIS A 49 -29.28 47.13 27.85
N THR A 50 -28.00 46.95 27.61
CA THR A 50 -26.96 47.99 27.81
C THR A 50 -25.68 47.60 27.08
N SER A 51 -25.29 48.45 26.17
CA SER A 51 -23.99 48.47 25.53
C SER A 51 -22.96 49.11 26.51
N PRO A 52 -21.71 48.65 26.49
CA PRO A 52 -20.61 49.61 26.57
C PRO A 52 -19.56 49.42 25.45
N LYS A 53 -19.16 50.57 25.00
CA LYS A 53 -18.09 50.85 24.06
C LYS A 53 -16.70 50.48 24.59
N SER A 54 -15.84 50.07 23.61
CA SER A 54 -14.38 50.24 23.60
C SER A 54 -13.50 49.72 24.73
N SER A 55 -12.77 48.65 24.45
CA SER A 55 -11.35 48.55 24.82
C SER A 55 -10.63 47.53 23.93
N LYS A 56 -10.31 47.96 22.71
CA LYS A 56 -9.35 47.26 21.82
C LYS A 56 -7.93 47.85 21.95
N ALA A 57 -7.40 47.96 23.15
CA ALA A 57 -6.06 48.53 23.34
C ALA A 57 -5.19 47.92 24.45
N HIS A 58 -5.54 46.75 25.02
CA HIS A 58 -4.73 46.24 26.14
C HIS A 58 -4.34 44.75 26.06
N ILE A 59 -4.45 44.12 24.90
CA ILE A 59 -4.05 42.68 24.68
C ILE A 59 -2.85 42.53 23.72
N ARG A 60 -2.09 43.60 23.47
CA ARG A 60 -0.91 43.52 22.62
C ARG A 60 0.44 43.75 23.28
N GLU A 61 0.49 43.93 24.60
CA GLU A 61 1.74 44.29 25.30
C GLU A 61 2.21 43.30 26.39
N VAL A 62 1.55 42.17 26.58
CA VAL A 62 1.97 41.15 27.58
C VAL A 62 2.57 39.89 26.94
N ALA A 63 2.63 39.80 25.63
CA ALA A 63 3.20 38.62 24.93
C ALA A 63 4.65 38.83 24.40
N ALA A 64 5.31 39.95 24.75
CA ALA A 64 6.65 40.23 24.19
C ALA A 64 7.79 40.28 25.22
N ALA A 65 7.56 39.89 26.47
CA ALA A 65 8.57 40.04 27.54
C ALA A 65 8.84 38.78 28.36
N SER A 66 8.89 37.57 27.75
CA SER A 66 9.33 36.37 28.49
C SER A 66 9.92 35.25 27.61
N ILE A 67 10.62 35.58 26.55
CA ILE A 67 11.51 34.62 25.86
C ILE A 67 12.83 35.31 25.47
N ALA A 68 13.53 35.79 26.50
CA ALA A 68 14.93 36.19 26.33
C ALA A 68 15.67 35.74 27.61
N GLY A 69 16.29 34.56 27.54
CA GLY A 69 17.17 34.13 28.63
C GLY A 69 17.22 32.61 28.84
N ALA A 70 17.26 31.78 27.80
CA ALA A 70 17.85 30.46 27.89
C ALA A 70 18.92 30.36 26.80
N VAL A 71 20.14 30.64 27.18
CA VAL A 71 21.34 30.28 26.42
C VAL A 71 21.34 28.76 26.39
N LEU A 72 20.88 28.19 25.31
CA LEU A 72 21.15 26.79 24.97
C LEU A 72 22.65 26.72 24.66
N GLU A 73 23.41 26.18 25.58
CA GLU A 73 24.75 25.70 25.28
C GLU A 73 24.63 24.72 24.11
N ASP A 74 25.17 25.10 22.96
CA ASP A 74 25.39 24.22 21.81
C ASP A 74 26.34 23.08 22.23
N VAL A 75 25.78 22.06 22.82
CA VAL A 75 26.42 20.75 22.80
C VAL A 75 26.34 20.32 21.34
N ALA A 76 27.44 20.51 20.62
CA ALA A 76 27.63 19.95 19.28
C ALA A 76 27.55 18.42 19.38
N VAL A 77 26.32 17.89 19.39
CA VAL A 77 26.07 16.48 19.15
C VAL A 77 26.54 16.26 17.71
N ALA A 78 27.69 15.56 17.58
CA ALA A 78 28.18 15.14 16.27
C ALA A 78 26.99 14.58 15.47
N ALA A 79 26.72 15.16 14.30
CA ALA A 79 25.63 14.69 13.45
C ALA A 79 25.80 13.19 13.26
N PRO A 80 24.80 12.36 13.58
CA PRO A 80 24.92 10.91 13.44
C PRO A 80 25.36 10.62 11.99
N ALA A 81 26.39 9.77 11.85
CA ALA A 81 26.90 9.38 10.54
C ALA A 81 25.73 8.98 9.65
N MET A 82 25.66 9.56 8.43
CA MET A 82 24.56 9.29 7.49
C MET A 82 24.46 7.79 7.27
N GLU A 83 23.33 7.21 7.67
CA GLU A 83 23.02 5.82 7.42
C GLU A 83 22.95 5.58 5.90
N LYS A 84 23.79 4.71 5.38
CA LYS A 84 23.82 4.38 3.95
C LYS A 84 22.85 3.24 3.66
N PHE A 85 22.04 3.41 2.63
CA PHE A 85 21.19 2.33 2.15
C PHE A 85 22.00 1.10 1.77
N ARG A 86 21.69 -0.04 2.41
CA ARG A 86 22.19 -1.37 2.02
C ARG A 86 20.99 -2.25 1.73
N ALA A 87 21.00 -2.88 0.54
CA ALA A 87 20.00 -3.88 0.19
C ALA A 87 20.45 -5.25 0.69
N ILE A 88 19.63 -5.88 1.49
CA ILE A 88 19.76 -7.28 1.88
C ILE A 88 18.87 -8.11 0.93
N THR A 89 19.48 -9.08 0.25
CA THR A 89 18.86 -9.94 -0.76
C THR A 89 19.25 -11.39 -0.52
N SER A 90 18.71 -12.34 -1.30
CA SER A 90 19.13 -13.74 -1.24
C SER A 90 20.65 -13.96 -1.43
N LYS A 91 21.35 -13.00 -2.06
CA LYS A 91 22.79 -13.10 -2.30
C LYS A 91 23.66 -12.76 -1.09
N ASN A 92 23.17 -11.95 -0.16
CA ASN A 92 23.95 -11.44 0.98
C ASN A 92 23.26 -11.58 2.34
N VAL A 93 22.06 -12.14 2.41
CA VAL A 93 21.33 -12.36 3.67
C VAL A 93 22.11 -13.29 4.62
N GLU A 94 22.84 -14.24 4.07
CA GLU A 94 23.68 -15.16 4.86
C GLU A 94 24.74 -14.39 5.66
N SER A 95 25.51 -13.51 4.99
CA SER A 95 26.54 -12.72 5.68
C SER A 95 25.95 -11.83 6.77
N PHE A 96 24.75 -11.26 6.53
CA PHE A 96 24.06 -10.44 7.51
C PHE A 96 23.56 -11.26 8.72
N LEU A 97 22.97 -12.42 8.49
CA LEU A 97 22.46 -13.28 9.57
C LEU A 97 23.57 -14.05 10.28
N LYS A 98 24.72 -14.30 9.62
CA LYS A 98 25.84 -15.01 10.19
C LYS A 98 26.35 -14.38 11.48
N GLU A 99 26.50 -13.06 11.52
CA GLU A 99 26.93 -12.35 12.75
C GLU A 99 25.96 -12.61 13.90
N ARG A 100 24.64 -12.64 13.63
CA ARG A 100 23.59 -12.91 14.63
C ARG A 100 23.58 -14.39 15.04
N ILE A 101 23.76 -15.29 14.08
CA ILE A 101 23.86 -16.74 14.31
C ILE A 101 25.07 -17.06 15.17
N ASP A 102 26.23 -16.45 14.86
CA ASP A 102 27.47 -16.69 15.60
C ASP A 102 27.45 -16.09 17.01
N ALA A 103 26.74 -14.96 17.20
CA ALA A 103 26.53 -14.36 18.52
C ALA A 103 25.50 -15.13 19.38
N SER A 104 24.71 -16.03 18.78
CA SER A 104 23.70 -16.84 19.46
C SER A 104 24.24 -18.21 19.89
N THR A 105 23.64 -18.81 20.92
CA THR A 105 23.98 -20.12 21.44
C THR A 105 22.78 -21.05 21.53
N GLY A 106 23.00 -22.35 21.63
CA GLY A 106 21.96 -23.34 21.88
C GLY A 106 20.82 -23.30 20.84
N GLU A 107 19.59 -23.36 21.31
CA GLU A 107 18.39 -23.42 20.49
C GLU A 107 18.21 -22.15 19.61
N LYS A 108 18.60 -20.97 20.11
CA LYS A 108 18.53 -19.71 19.35
C LYS A 108 19.36 -19.78 18.09
N LYS A 109 20.57 -20.32 18.18
CA LYS A 109 21.47 -20.50 17.02
C LYS A 109 20.85 -21.43 15.98
N LEU A 110 20.26 -22.54 16.42
CA LEU A 110 19.61 -23.49 15.52
C LEU A 110 18.39 -22.88 14.81
N LYS A 111 17.55 -22.14 15.55
CA LYS A 111 16.38 -21.44 14.97
C LYS A 111 16.79 -20.43 13.89
N LEU A 112 17.80 -19.59 14.15
CA LEU A 112 18.29 -18.62 13.15
C LEU A 112 18.91 -19.30 11.94
N ALA A 113 19.67 -20.38 12.12
CA ALA A 113 20.23 -21.15 11.01
C ALA A 113 19.13 -21.79 10.14
N GLN A 114 18.07 -22.34 10.77
CA GLN A 114 16.92 -22.87 10.05
C GLN A 114 16.20 -21.76 9.26
N ARG A 115 16.04 -20.55 9.85
CA ARG A 115 15.44 -19.41 9.15
C ARG A 115 16.22 -19.00 7.92
N LEU A 116 17.55 -19.01 8.00
CA LEU A 116 18.40 -18.73 6.83
C LEU A 116 18.12 -19.72 5.69
N GLN A 117 18.03 -21.01 5.98
CA GLN A 117 17.68 -22.03 4.97
C GLN A 117 16.29 -21.81 4.37
N ASP A 118 15.29 -21.53 5.21
CA ASP A 118 13.93 -21.24 4.77
C ASP A 118 13.89 -20.02 3.82
N ILE A 119 14.59 -18.95 4.16
CA ILE A 119 14.69 -17.75 3.32
C ILE A 119 15.35 -18.08 1.99
N GLN A 120 16.47 -18.81 2.00
CA GLN A 120 17.21 -19.16 0.78
C GLN A 120 16.36 -20.02 -0.17
N LEU A 121 15.59 -20.97 0.35
CA LEU A 121 14.71 -21.82 -0.45
C LEU A 121 13.50 -21.06 -0.96
N ALA A 122 12.80 -20.32 -0.10
CA ALA A 122 11.62 -19.55 -0.51
C ALA A 122 11.94 -18.41 -1.48
N ALA A 123 13.14 -17.82 -1.38
CA ALA A 123 13.62 -16.78 -2.29
C ALA A 123 13.94 -17.30 -3.71
N LEU A 124 13.96 -18.62 -3.94
CA LEU A 124 13.97 -19.19 -5.29
C LEU A 124 12.64 -18.90 -6.01
N VAL A 125 11.54 -18.87 -5.27
CA VAL A 125 10.18 -18.65 -5.80
C VAL A 125 9.79 -17.18 -5.71
N PHE A 126 9.91 -16.57 -4.53
CA PHE A 126 9.49 -15.20 -4.25
C PHE A 126 10.65 -14.20 -4.39
N PRO A 127 10.39 -12.95 -4.79
CA PRO A 127 11.41 -11.91 -4.72
C PRO A 127 11.75 -11.62 -3.24
N PHE A 128 13.03 -11.52 -2.92
CA PHE A 128 13.49 -11.14 -1.59
C PHE A 128 14.43 -9.94 -1.65
N ARG A 129 14.08 -8.90 -0.93
CA ARG A 129 14.88 -7.72 -0.67
C ARG A 129 14.40 -7.04 0.61
N CYS A 130 15.33 -6.65 1.48
CA CYS A 130 15.07 -5.85 2.66
C CYS A 130 16.05 -4.67 2.73
N SER A 131 15.69 -3.56 3.35
CA SER A 131 16.61 -2.46 3.61
C SER A 131 17.34 -2.64 4.93
N SER A 132 18.58 -2.11 5.03
CA SER A 132 19.31 -2.05 6.30
C SER A 132 18.48 -1.40 7.41
N TYR A 133 17.80 -0.30 7.10
CA TYR A 133 16.94 0.38 8.05
C TYR A 133 15.86 -0.53 8.68
N VAL A 134 15.14 -1.29 7.86
CA VAL A 134 14.13 -2.23 8.37
C VAL A 134 14.74 -3.30 9.25
N MET A 135 15.89 -3.84 8.82
CA MET A 135 16.63 -4.86 9.58
C MET A 135 17.08 -4.38 10.96
N GLU A 136 17.42 -3.10 11.06
CA GLU A 136 18.02 -2.54 12.28
C GLU A 136 16.98 -1.88 13.19
N HIS A 137 15.90 -1.34 12.63
CA HIS A 137 14.95 -0.51 13.39
C HIS A 137 13.54 -1.07 13.54
N LEU A 138 13.09 -2.00 12.69
CA LEU A 138 11.70 -2.44 12.69
C LEU A 138 11.50 -3.90 13.10
N ILE A 139 12.52 -4.77 12.96
CA ILE A 139 12.40 -6.19 13.28
C ILE A 139 12.92 -6.45 14.69
N ASN A 140 12.09 -7.12 15.49
CA ASN A 140 12.56 -7.71 16.75
C ASN A 140 13.29 -9.03 16.45
N TRP A 141 14.61 -9.03 16.64
CA TRP A 141 15.47 -10.18 16.38
C TRP A 141 15.57 -11.15 17.57
N ASP A 142 14.64 -11.14 18.51
CA ASP A 142 14.58 -12.20 19.51
C ASP A 142 14.09 -13.49 18.84
N PRO A 143 14.93 -14.57 18.76
CA PRO A 143 14.58 -15.79 18.05
C PRO A 143 13.34 -16.52 18.59
N GLU A 144 12.96 -16.30 19.84
CA GLU A 144 11.74 -16.90 20.40
C GLU A 144 10.49 -16.23 19.84
N ASP A 145 10.57 -14.93 19.58
CA ASP A 145 9.44 -14.12 19.10
C ASP A 145 9.49 -13.84 17.60
N LEU A 146 10.58 -14.20 16.91
CA LEU A 146 10.80 -13.83 15.50
C LEU A 146 9.66 -14.30 14.57
N ASP A 147 9.06 -15.45 14.84
CA ASP A 147 7.91 -15.96 14.07
C ASP A 147 6.62 -15.17 14.32
N GLN A 148 6.56 -14.43 15.42
CA GLN A 148 5.44 -13.55 15.76
C GLN A 148 5.73 -12.10 15.36
N ASP A 149 6.99 -11.77 14.99
CA ASP A 149 7.32 -10.42 14.57
C ASP A 149 6.62 -10.08 13.25
N PRO A 150 5.73 -9.05 13.21
CA PRO A 150 4.95 -8.71 12.05
C PRO A 150 5.82 -8.20 10.89
N MET A 151 6.95 -7.54 11.18
CA MET A 151 7.83 -6.99 10.15
C MET A 151 8.70 -8.07 9.53
N TYR A 152 9.15 -9.05 10.33
CA TYR A 152 9.81 -10.24 9.80
C TYR A 152 8.88 -11.01 8.85
N ARG A 153 7.65 -11.33 9.29
CA ARG A 153 6.66 -12.04 8.46
C ARG A 153 6.30 -11.26 7.18
N LEU A 154 6.25 -9.95 7.28
CA LEU A 154 5.94 -9.06 6.17
C LEU A 154 7.00 -9.08 5.07
N LEU A 155 8.28 -9.31 5.42
CA LEU A 155 9.41 -9.05 4.54
C LEU A 155 10.27 -10.28 4.23
N PHE A 156 10.22 -11.31 5.07
CA PHE A 156 11.04 -12.50 4.89
C PHE A 156 10.22 -13.66 4.34
N PRO A 157 10.55 -14.16 3.14
CA PRO A 157 9.86 -15.31 2.59
C PRO A 157 10.20 -16.57 3.39
N THR A 158 9.22 -17.43 3.60
CA THR A 158 9.37 -18.72 4.25
C THR A 158 8.75 -19.83 3.41
N LEU A 159 9.19 -21.08 3.62
CA LEU A 159 8.60 -22.24 2.94
C LEU A 159 7.12 -22.41 3.25
N GLN A 160 6.64 -21.95 4.41
CA GLN A 160 5.23 -21.99 4.80
C GLN A 160 4.32 -21.16 3.89
N MET A 161 4.87 -20.24 3.10
CA MET A 161 4.14 -19.48 2.06
C MET A 161 3.79 -20.33 0.84
N LEU A 162 4.37 -21.51 0.72
CA LEU A 162 4.13 -22.50 -0.33
C LEU A 162 3.23 -23.62 0.19
N SER A 163 2.34 -24.14 -0.67
CA SER A 163 1.60 -25.35 -0.37
C SER A 163 2.54 -26.54 -0.11
N ARG A 164 2.10 -27.54 0.64
CA ARG A 164 2.90 -28.76 0.88
C ARG A 164 3.38 -29.40 -0.42
N ARG A 165 2.53 -29.41 -1.47
CA ARG A 165 2.90 -29.91 -2.80
C ARG A 165 4.05 -29.08 -3.40
N HIS A 166 3.96 -27.76 -3.34
CA HIS A 166 5.02 -26.88 -3.87
C HIS A 166 6.32 -27.01 -3.07
N GLN A 167 6.24 -27.14 -1.75
CA GLN A 167 7.41 -27.38 -0.89
C GLN A 167 8.13 -28.66 -1.31
N GLN A 168 7.39 -29.78 -1.44
CA GLN A 168 7.95 -31.07 -1.85
C GLN A 168 8.57 -30.97 -3.25
N GLN A 169 7.84 -30.41 -4.21
CA GLN A 169 8.35 -30.21 -5.58
C GLN A 169 9.65 -29.41 -5.61
N LEU A 170 9.76 -28.34 -4.81
CA LEU A 170 10.95 -27.52 -4.72
C LEU A 170 12.14 -28.28 -4.08
N LEU A 171 11.88 -29.03 -3.01
CA LEU A 171 12.88 -29.80 -2.30
C LEU A 171 13.40 -30.97 -3.14
N ASP A 172 12.53 -31.70 -3.84
CA ASP A 172 12.91 -32.80 -4.74
C ASP A 172 13.77 -32.28 -5.92
N ALA A 173 13.35 -31.18 -6.52
CA ALA A 173 14.12 -30.53 -7.58
C ALA A 173 15.48 -30.01 -7.08
N ARG A 174 15.55 -29.50 -5.85
CA ARG A 174 16.83 -29.08 -5.23
C ARG A 174 17.74 -30.27 -4.93
N ALA A 175 17.20 -31.39 -4.48
CA ALA A 175 17.93 -32.60 -4.15
C ALA A 175 18.44 -33.35 -5.39
N SER A 176 17.85 -33.12 -6.55
CA SER A 176 18.33 -33.73 -7.82
C SER A 176 19.65 -33.17 -8.30
N GLU A 177 20.10 -32.04 -7.75
CA GLU A 177 21.29 -31.30 -8.19
C GLU A 177 21.27 -30.90 -9.68
N ASP A 178 20.14 -31.06 -10.37
CA ASP A 178 19.93 -30.64 -11.75
C ASP A 178 19.39 -29.21 -11.81
N PRO A 179 20.16 -28.24 -12.32
CA PRO A 179 19.73 -26.85 -12.45
C PRO A 179 18.49 -26.68 -13.34
N PHE A 180 18.33 -27.50 -14.36
CA PHE A 180 17.17 -27.43 -15.27
C PHE A 180 15.90 -27.94 -14.58
N ALA A 181 15.99 -29.00 -13.79
CA ALA A 181 14.88 -29.50 -12.99
C ALA A 181 14.43 -28.46 -11.94
N LEU A 182 15.39 -27.80 -11.29
CA LEU A 182 15.10 -26.74 -10.32
C LEU A 182 14.44 -25.54 -10.98
N GLU A 183 14.94 -25.06 -12.12
CA GLU A 183 14.35 -23.95 -12.85
C GLU A 183 12.93 -24.28 -13.33
N ALA A 184 12.70 -25.46 -13.86
CA ALA A 184 11.38 -25.93 -14.29
C ALA A 184 10.39 -26.01 -13.13
N ALA A 185 10.81 -26.54 -11.97
CA ALA A 185 9.99 -26.59 -10.76
C ALA A 185 9.62 -25.20 -10.27
N VAL A 186 10.59 -24.28 -10.18
CA VAL A 186 10.35 -22.89 -9.77
C VAL A 186 9.38 -22.19 -10.73
N LYS A 187 9.55 -22.37 -12.05
CA LYS A 187 8.64 -21.79 -13.06
C LYS A 187 7.22 -22.32 -12.93
N ALA A 188 7.06 -23.63 -12.73
CA ALA A 188 5.75 -24.25 -12.53
C ALA A 188 5.07 -23.72 -11.26
N ILE A 189 5.79 -23.65 -10.13
CA ILE A 189 5.27 -23.11 -8.87
C ILE A 189 4.85 -21.64 -9.04
N ARG A 190 5.68 -20.83 -9.70
CA ARG A 190 5.36 -19.41 -9.97
C ARG A 190 4.12 -19.25 -10.83
N SER A 191 3.92 -20.11 -11.82
CA SER A 191 2.70 -20.11 -12.65
C SER A 191 1.46 -20.42 -11.83
N ASP A 192 1.52 -21.42 -10.95
CA ASP A 192 0.40 -21.78 -10.07
C ASP A 192 0.05 -20.66 -9.06
N LEU A 193 1.06 -19.94 -8.60
CA LEU A 193 0.89 -18.81 -7.67
C LEU A 193 0.41 -17.51 -8.34
N ASN A 194 0.39 -17.46 -9.68
CA ASN A 194 -0.09 -16.30 -10.44
C ASN A 194 -1.20 -16.72 -11.43
N PRO A 195 -2.38 -17.15 -10.92
CA PRO A 195 -3.41 -17.77 -11.76
C PRO A 195 -4.10 -16.77 -12.70
N GLN A 196 -3.98 -15.46 -12.45
CA GLN A 196 -4.67 -14.41 -13.21
C GLN A 196 -3.72 -13.29 -13.68
N PRO A 197 -2.73 -13.59 -14.52
CA PRO A 197 -1.73 -12.61 -14.96
C PRO A 197 -2.32 -11.47 -15.81
N ALA A 198 -3.49 -11.67 -16.45
CA ALA A 198 -4.13 -10.67 -17.31
C ALA A 198 -4.37 -9.33 -16.60
N GLY A 199 -4.70 -9.32 -15.30
CA GLY A 199 -4.87 -8.11 -14.51
C GLY A 199 -3.59 -7.26 -14.39
N GLN A 200 -2.43 -7.88 -14.61
CA GLN A 200 -1.13 -7.21 -14.59
C GLN A 200 -0.63 -6.89 -16.01
N LEU A 201 -1.01 -7.67 -17.03
CA LEU A 201 -0.42 -7.62 -18.35
C LEU A 201 -1.28 -6.91 -19.41
N THR A 202 -2.58 -7.10 -19.39
CA THR A 202 -3.45 -6.70 -20.50
C THR A 202 -4.62 -5.81 -20.12
N LEU A 203 -5.15 -5.96 -18.91
CA LEU A 203 -6.33 -5.20 -18.50
C LEU A 203 -6.01 -3.72 -18.31
N ASN A 204 -6.89 -2.86 -18.83
CA ASN A 204 -6.81 -1.40 -18.72
C ASN A 204 -5.56 -0.78 -19.35
N ARG A 205 -4.88 -1.47 -20.27
CA ARG A 205 -3.73 -0.93 -20.99
C ARG A 205 -4.13 -0.30 -22.32
N PRO A 206 -3.58 0.87 -22.68
CA PRO A 206 -3.67 1.39 -24.05
C PRO A 206 -3.06 0.41 -25.05
N LYS A 207 -3.68 0.30 -26.23
CA LYS A 207 -3.23 -0.61 -27.31
C LYS A 207 -2.02 -0.04 -28.08
N SER A 208 -1.01 0.49 -27.39
CA SER A 208 0.19 1.06 -28.03
C SER A 208 1.44 0.46 -27.43
N ALA A 209 2.39 0.06 -28.30
CA ALA A 209 3.69 -0.46 -27.86
C ALA A 209 4.51 0.59 -27.07
N ALA A 210 4.31 1.88 -27.33
CA ALA A 210 4.97 2.98 -26.60
C ALA A 210 4.43 3.19 -25.18
N LEU A 211 3.28 2.58 -24.84
CA LEU A 211 2.54 2.81 -23.59
C LEU A 211 2.46 1.53 -22.73
N GLN A 212 3.50 0.71 -22.73
CA GLN A 212 3.50 -0.58 -22.04
C GLN A 212 3.44 -0.46 -20.50
N GLY A 213 3.89 0.65 -19.96
CA GLY A 213 3.91 0.92 -18.51
C GLY A 213 2.80 1.87 -18.05
N ILE A 214 1.64 1.88 -18.72
CA ILE A 214 0.49 2.70 -18.35
C ILE A 214 -0.75 1.81 -18.20
N GLN A 215 -1.60 2.14 -17.24
CA GLN A 215 -2.95 1.59 -17.12
C GLN A 215 -3.96 2.74 -16.96
N HIS A 216 -4.89 2.89 -17.91
CA HIS A 216 -6.05 3.76 -17.79
C HIS A 216 -7.15 2.97 -17.08
N LYS A 217 -7.10 2.94 -15.75
CA LYS A 217 -7.86 1.99 -14.94
C LYS A 217 -9.30 2.40 -14.71
N TYR A 218 -9.52 3.69 -14.55
CA TYR A 218 -10.84 4.29 -14.34
C TYR A 218 -10.96 5.54 -15.20
N ALA A 219 -12.14 6.01 -15.46
CA ALA A 219 -12.39 7.16 -16.33
C ALA A 219 -11.46 8.36 -16.03
N GLU A 220 -11.21 8.65 -14.76
CA GLU A 220 -10.41 9.80 -14.33
C GLU A 220 -8.97 9.46 -13.90
N THR A 221 -8.58 8.16 -13.88
CA THR A 221 -7.31 7.75 -13.26
C THR A 221 -6.41 6.98 -14.21
N CYS A 222 -5.23 7.52 -14.44
CA CYS A 222 -4.12 6.86 -15.12
C CYS A 222 -3.06 6.38 -14.12
N LEU A 223 -2.64 5.12 -14.21
CA LEU A 223 -1.51 4.57 -13.48
C LEU A 223 -0.26 4.63 -14.36
N LEU A 224 0.82 5.15 -13.82
CA LEU A 224 2.14 5.19 -14.44
C LEU A 224 3.12 4.27 -13.71
N PHE A 225 3.80 3.42 -14.47
CA PHE A 225 4.83 2.48 -14.00
C PHE A 225 6.20 2.86 -14.60
N PRO A 226 6.92 3.84 -14.04
CA PRO A 226 8.23 4.24 -14.58
C PRO A 226 9.20 3.07 -14.55
N SER A 227 9.96 2.85 -15.63
CA SER A 227 10.86 1.71 -15.73
C SER A 227 11.95 1.69 -14.65
N ALA A 228 12.49 2.85 -14.28
CA ALA A 228 13.48 2.99 -13.22
C ALA A 228 12.89 2.81 -11.81
N GLY A 229 11.56 2.92 -11.66
CA GLY A 229 10.84 2.70 -10.41
C GLY A 229 10.37 1.25 -10.20
N GLN A 230 10.76 0.30 -11.07
CA GLN A 230 10.30 -1.10 -11.00
C GLN A 230 11.11 -1.95 -10.01
N THR A 231 11.41 -1.39 -8.84
CA THR A 231 11.97 -2.08 -7.67
C THR A 231 11.53 -1.35 -6.40
N CYS A 232 11.78 -1.92 -5.23
CA CYS A 232 11.45 -1.33 -3.93
C CYS A 232 12.67 -1.33 -3.02
N HIS A 233 12.66 -0.53 -1.95
CA HIS A 233 13.66 -0.59 -0.89
C HIS A 233 13.60 -1.93 -0.14
N ALA A 234 12.39 -2.48 0.04
CA ALA A 234 12.16 -3.84 0.51
C ALA A 234 10.92 -4.43 -0.19
N TYR A 235 10.92 -5.74 -0.48
CA TYR A 235 9.78 -6.42 -1.08
C TYR A 235 8.89 -7.01 0.02
N CYS A 236 7.60 -6.70 -0.04
CA CYS A 236 6.61 -7.32 0.82
C CYS A 236 6.29 -8.73 0.34
N THR A 237 6.24 -9.69 1.22
CA THR A 237 5.98 -11.11 0.89
C THR A 237 4.57 -11.35 0.33
N TYR A 238 3.62 -10.46 0.62
CA TYR A 238 2.25 -10.49 0.08
C TYR A 238 2.08 -9.64 -1.19
N CYS A 239 3.15 -9.10 -1.77
CA CYS A 239 3.06 -8.17 -2.88
C CYS A 239 2.29 -8.76 -4.07
N PHE A 240 1.14 -8.18 -4.43
CA PHE A 240 0.36 -8.67 -5.57
C PHE A 240 1.04 -8.43 -6.94
N ARG A 241 2.13 -7.65 -6.96
CA ARG A 241 2.99 -7.43 -8.13
C ARG A 241 4.27 -8.26 -8.09
N TRP A 242 4.38 -9.20 -7.18
CA TRP A 242 5.59 -10.01 -6.97
C TRP A 242 6.16 -10.61 -8.25
N ALA A 243 5.29 -11.04 -9.17
CA ALA A 243 5.69 -11.61 -10.45
C ALA A 243 6.51 -10.64 -11.33
N GLN A 244 6.35 -9.33 -11.14
CA GLN A 244 7.12 -8.32 -11.90
C GLN A 244 8.56 -8.14 -11.39
N PHE A 245 8.93 -8.75 -10.25
CA PHE A 245 10.24 -8.60 -9.59
C PHE A 245 11.08 -9.87 -9.59
N ILE A 246 10.63 -10.92 -10.27
CA ILE A 246 11.33 -12.23 -10.33
C ILE A 246 12.18 -12.40 -11.58
N GLY A 247 12.37 -11.34 -12.38
CA GLY A 247 13.21 -11.37 -13.59
C GLY A 247 12.51 -11.90 -14.85
N ASP A 248 11.20 -12.07 -14.82
CA ASP A 248 10.39 -12.45 -15.98
C ASP A 248 9.89 -11.18 -16.69
N ASP A 249 10.46 -10.88 -17.86
CA ASP A 249 10.13 -9.69 -18.64
C ASP A 249 8.70 -9.77 -19.23
N ASP A 250 8.13 -10.96 -19.41
CA ASP A 250 6.80 -11.15 -19.96
C ASP A 250 5.70 -10.61 -19.04
N VAL A 251 5.94 -10.53 -17.74
CA VAL A 251 5.00 -9.99 -16.75
C VAL A 251 5.30 -8.55 -16.32
N ARG A 252 6.29 -7.89 -16.94
CA ARG A 252 6.78 -6.59 -16.51
C ARG A 252 6.00 -5.43 -17.14
N LEU A 253 5.44 -4.54 -16.30
CA LEU A 253 4.92 -3.24 -16.70
C LEU A 253 6.01 -2.19 -16.49
N ALA A 254 6.46 -1.53 -17.56
CA ALA A 254 7.51 -0.53 -17.46
C ALA A 254 7.37 0.55 -18.56
N GLN A 255 7.19 1.81 -18.15
CA GLN A 255 7.16 2.97 -19.03
C GLN A 255 8.54 3.60 -19.10
N LYS A 256 9.15 3.58 -20.27
CA LYS A 256 10.44 4.22 -20.54
C LYS A 256 10.27 5.62 -21.14
N ASP A 257 9.31 5.75 -22.05
CA ASP A 257 9.08 6.97 -22.83
C ASP A 257 8.15 7.92 -22.08
N SER A 258 8.73 8.94 -21.45
CA SER A 258 7.97 9.99 -20.75
C SER A 258 7.21 10.90 -21.73
N VAL A 259 7.70 11.08 -22.96
CA VAL A 259 7.03 11.90 -23.98
C VAL A 259 5.73 11.24 -24.44
N ALA A 260 5.78 9.94 -24.74
CA ALA A 260 4.58 9.18 -25.10
C ALA A 260 3.54 9.19 -23.95
N PHE A 261 4.00 9.08 -22.69
CA PHE A 261 3.12 9.20 -21.52
C PHE A 261 2.43 10.57 -21.44
N LEU A 262 3.20 11.67 -21.54
CA LEU A 262 2.64 13.03 -21.45
C LEU A 262 1.70 13.34 -22.62
N ARG A 263 2.01 12.82 -23.82
CA ARG A 263 1.10 12.91 -24.98
C ARG A 263 -0.21 12.20 -24.70
N TYR A 264 -0.16 10.98 -24.17
CA TYR A 264 -1.34 10.21 -23.80
C TYR A 264 -2.25 10.99 -22.84
N LEU A 265 -1.68 11.62 -21.81
CA LEU A 265 -2.45 12.46 -20.89
C LEU A 265 -3.10 13.66 -21.60
N GLY A 266 -2.42 14.24 -22.58
CA GLY A 266 -2.95 15.37 -23.37
C GLY A 266 -4.10 14.97 -24.32
N GLU A 267 -4.11 13.71 -24.77
CA GLU A 267 -5.16 13.13 -25.64
C GLU A 267 -6.40 12.68 -24.83
N HIS A 268 -6.30 12.66 -23.47
CA HIS A 268 -7.34 12.16 -22.57
C HIS A 268 -7.74 13.22 -21.52
N PRO A 269 -8.54 14.24 -21.92
CA PRO A 269 -8.94 15.33 -21.02
C PRO A 269 -9.86 14.89 -19.87
N GLU A 270 -10.43 13.70 -19.92
CA GLU A 270 -11.20 13.06 -18.83
C GLU A 270 -10.32 12.64 -17.65
N LEU A 271 -9.00 12.49 -17.85
CA LEU A 271 -8.05 12.15 -16.80
C LEU A 271 -7.80 13.39 -15.91
N SER A 272 -8.06 13.26 -14.63
CA SER A 272 -7.76 14.29 -13.62
C SER A 272 -6.67 13.85 -12.64
N ASP A 273 -6.30 12.58 -12.65
CA ASP A 273 -5.56 11.90 -11.58
C ASP A 273 -4.54 10.92 -12.15
N VAL A 274 -3.27 11.12 -11.78
CA VAL A 274 -2.16 10.22 -12.12
C VAL A 274 -1.62 9.56 -10.87
N LEU A 275 -1.66 8.22 -10.81
CA LEU A 275 -1.01 7.43 -9.76
C LEU A 275 0.31 6.87 -10.26
N ILE A 276 1.41 7.43 -9.79
CA ILE A 276 2.77 6.95 -10.03
C ILE A 276 3.03 5.78 -9.07
N THR A 277 3.37 4.61 -9.62
CA THR A 277 3.52 3.38 -8.85
C THR A 277 4.48 2.41 -9.57
N GLY A 278 4.46 1.14 -9.22
CA GLY A 278 5.32 0.13 -9.86
C GLY A 278 5.87 -0.82 -8.83
N GLY A 279 7.19 -0.83 -8.63
CA GLY A 279 7.82 -1.17 -7.37
C GLY A 279 7.56 -0.03 -6.39
N ASP A 280 8.45 0.96 -6.42
CA ASP A 280 8.27 2.17 -5.61
C ASP A 280 8.83 3.39 -6.38
N PRO A 281 8.03 4.44 -6.61
CA PRO A 281 8.49 5.60 -7.38
C PRO A 281 9.64 6.35 -6.71
N PHE A 282 9.74 6.31 -5.37
CA PHE A 282 10.80 7.02 -4.66
C PHE A 282 12.14 6.26 -4.57
N ILE A 283 12.24 5.09 -5.20
CA ILE A 283 13.55 4.47 -5.47
C ILE A 283 14.31 5.24 -6.57
N MET A 284 13.59 5.99 -7.38
CA MET A 284 14.19 6.82 -8.43
C MET A 284 14.87 8.05 -7.85
N ARG A 285 15.98 8.44 -8.45
CA ARG A 285 16.56 9.77 -8.20
C ARG A 285 15.62 10.86 -8.72
N VAL A 286 15.68 12.04 -8.12
CA VAL A 286 14.78 13.16 -8.44
C VAL A 286 14.83 13.57 -9.92
N GLY A 287 15.99 13.52 -10.57
CA GLY A 287 16.11 13.82 -12.00
C GLY A 287 15.25 12.90 -12.89
N LEU A 288 15.11 11.63 -12.51
CA LEU A 288 14.22 10.69 -13.21
C LEU A 288 12.74 10.97 -12.94
N LEU A 289 12.38 11.35 -11.71
CA LEU A 289 11.02 11.82 -11.42
C LEU A 289 10.66 13.06 -12.22
N LYS A 290 11.59 14.04 -12.30
CA LYS A 290 11.42 15.26 -13.09
C LYS A 290 11.27 14.99 -14.59
N SER A 291 11.86 13.92 -15.13
CA SER A 291 11.67 13.57 -16.55
C SER A 291 10.22 13.19 -16.89
N TYR A 292 9.46 12.66 -15.96
CA TYR A 292 8.03 12.33 -16.11
C TYR A 292 7.12 13.47 -15.67
N LEU A 293 7.48 14.19 -14.60
CA LEU A 293 6.56 15.07 -13.88
C LEU A 293 6.98 16.54 -13.89
N GLY A 294 8.19 16.87 -14.33
CA GLY A 294 8.72 18.24 -14.22
C GLY A 294 7.91 19.31 -14.96
N LYS A 295 7.22 18.94 -16.05
CA LYS A 295 6.34 19.87 -16.78
C LYS A 295 5.10 20.28 -15.98
N PHE A 296 4.67 19.50 -14.98
CA PHE A 296 3.52 19.84 -14.14
C PHE A 296 3.78 20.97 -13.14
N VAL A 297 5.02 21.45 -13.04
CA VAL A 297 5.34 22.70 -12.33
C VAL A 297 4.77 23.93 -13.08
N ASP A 298 4.57 23.85 -14.39
CA ASP A 298 3.82 24.84 -15.14
C ASP A 298 2.29 24.58 -14.95
N PRO A 299 1.53 25.50 -14.33
CA PRO A 299 0.11 25.33 -14.10
C PRO A 299 -0.71 25.28 -15.40
N SER A 300 -0.18 25.83 -16.50
CA SER A 300 -0.82 25.79 -17.82
C SER A 300 -0.64 24.46 -18.56
N PHE A 301 0.35 23.66 -18.14
CA PHE A 301 0.62 22.36 -18.76
C PHE A 301 -0.38 21.31 -18.32
N LEU A 302 -1.21 20.80 -19.23
CA LEU A 302 -2.26 19.82 -18.97
C LEU A 302 -3.09 20.16 -17.71
N PRO A 303 -3.83 21.28 -17.70
CA PRO A 303 -4.50 21.79 -16.49
C PRO A 303 -5.61 20.86 -15.97
N HIS A 304 -6.08 19.92 -16.77
CA HIS A 304 -7.04 18.90 -16.35
C HIS A 304 -6.42 17.85 -15.40
N ILE A 305 -5.10 17.61 -15.42
CA ILE A 305 -4.42 16.76 -14.47
C ILE A 305 -4.22 17.54 -13.17
N GLN A 306 -5.08 17.30 -12.19
CA GLN A 306 -5.09 18.03 -10.92
C GLN A 306 -4.35 17.29 -9.81
N ASN A 307 -4.34 15.95 -9.84
CA ASN A 307 -3.83 15.12 -8.76
C ASN A 307 -2.64 14.28 -9.21
N LEU A 308 -1.53 14.36 -8.47
CA LEU A 308 -0.34 13.53 -8.64
C LEU A 308 -0.16 12.68 -7.38
N ARG A 309 -0.42 11.38 -7.48
CA ARG A 309 -0.36 10.44 -6.35
C ARG A 309 0.83 9.51 -6.48
N PHE A 310 1.53 9.27 -5.37
CA PHE A 310 2.69 8.40 -5.30
C PHE A 310 2.41 7.19 -4.41
N GLY A 311 2.26 6.02 -5.01
CA GLY A 311 2.06 4.76 -4.28
C GLY A 311 3.40 4.22 -3.77
N THR A 312 3.64 4.27 -2.45
CA THR A 312 4.97 4.02 -1.89
C THR A 312 4.95 3.31 -0.53
N ARG A 313 6.02 2.59 -0.24
CA ARG A 313 6.43 2.13 1.09
C ARG A 313 7.71 2.78 1.60
N THR A 314 8.33 3.62 0.80
CA THR A 314 9.59 4.28 1.14
C THR A 314 9.50 5.06 2.45
N LEU A 315 8.32 5.65 2.75
CA LEU A 315 8.09 6.39 3.99
C LEU A 315 8.45 5.59 5.26
N THR A 316 8.21 4.27 5.24
CA THR A 316 8.43 3.39 6.39
C THR A 316 9.58 2.39 6.19
N PHE A 317 10.03 2.18 4.94
CA PHE A 317 11.09 1.21 4.65
C PHE A 317 12.46 1.84 4.35
N TRP A 318 12.47 3.12 4.04
CA TRP A 318 13.67 3.94 3.88
C TRP A 318 13.32 5.43 4.05
N PRO A 319 12.94 5.87 5.27
CA PRO A 319 12.56 7.26 5.54
C PRO A 319 13.67 8.27 5.24
N GLN A 320 14.94 7.83 5.23
CA GLN A 320 16.11 8.62 4.86
C GLN A 320 15.98 9.22 3.45
N ARG A 321 15.18 8.60 2.57
CA ARG A 321 14.84 9.13 1.24
C ARG A 321 14.29 10.56 1.26
N PHE A 322 13.59 10.90 2.35
CA PHE A 322 12.96 12.21 2.53
C PHE A 322 13.70 13.10 3.55
N THR A 323 14.83 12.64 4.10
CA THR A 323 15.49 13.38 5.19
C THR A 323 16.98 13.55 5.02
N SER A 324 17.69 12.53 4.51
CA SER A 324 19.15 12.53 4.51
C SER A 324 19.81 11.89 3.29
N ASP A 325 19.06 11.30 2.35
CA ASP A 325 19.62 10.85 1.07
C ASP A 325 20.20 12.05 0.30
N GLN A 326 21.17 11.79 -0.56
CA GLN A 326 21.94 12.81 -1.28
C GLN A 326 21.05 13.84 -2.02
N ASP A 327 19.92 13.40 -2.59
CA ASP A 327 18.97 14.25 -3.34
C ASP A 327 17.65 14.46 -2.58
N ALA A 328 17.62 14.22 -1.25
CA ALA A 328 16.40 14.34 -0.44
C ALA A 328 15.84 15.77 -0.46
N HIS A 329 16.70 16.78 -0.32
CA HIS A 329 16.29 18.18 -0.34
C HIS A 329 15.71 18.57 -1.70
N GLU A 330 16.43 18.22 -2.78
CA GLU A 330 15.95 18.47 -4.14
C GLU A 330 14.61 17.76 -4.45
N LEU A 331 14.38 16.57 -3.86
CA LEU A 331 13.10 15.86 -3.98
C LEU A 331 11.99 16.64 -3.29
N LEU A 332 12.19 17.09 -2.06
CA LEU A 332 11.19 17.86 -1.32
C LEU A 332 10.88 19.18 -2.00
N ASP A 333 11.91 19.92 -2.47
CA ASP A 333 11.72 21.15 -3.23
C ASP A 333 10.92 20.90 -4.52
N PHE A 334 11.17 19.80 -5.20
CA PHE A 334 10.41 19.44 -6.40
C PHE A 334 8.93 19.16 -6.08
N LEU A 335 8.64 18.41 -5.00
CA LEU A 335 7.26 18.16 -4.56
C LEU A 335 6.57 19.48 -4.18
N GLN A 336 7.26 20.36 -3.47
CA GLN A 336 6.75 21.68 -3.10
C GLN A 336 6.45 22.54 -4.35
N GLN A 337 7.33 22.54 -5.36
CA GLN A 337 7.08 23.24 -6.62
C GLN A 337 5.85 22.74 -7.36
N LEU A 338 5.60 21.41 -7.35
CA LEU A 338 4.37 20.85 -7.94
C LEU A 338 3.12 21.38 -7.23
N VAL A 339 3.18 21.58 -5.90
CA VAL A 339 2.07 22.09 -5.10
C VAL A 339 1.92 23.60 -5.25
N GLU A 340 2.96 24.35 -4.93
CA GLU A 340 2.87 25.81 -4.77
C GLU A 340 2.88 26.57 -6.11
N VAL A 341 3.68 26.11 -7.06
CA VAL A 341 3.82 26.73 -8.38
C VAL A 341 2.88 26.06 -9.39
N GLY A 342 2.89 24.73 -9.43
CA GLY A 342 2.10 23.95 -10.37
C GLY A 342 0.61 23.88 -10.02
N GLY A 343 0.23 24.23 -8.78
CA GLY A 343 -1.16 24.17 -8.30
C GLY A 343 -1.72 22.74 -8.27
N ARG A 344 -0.84 21.73 -8.16
CA ARG A 344 -1.25 20.30 -8.15
C ARG A 344 -1.47 19.80 -6.74
N SER A 345 -2.45 18.93 -6.54
CA SER A 345 -2.53 18.12 -5.34
C SER A 345 -1.46 17.03 -5.42
N VAL A 346 -0.55 16.98 -4.45
CA VAL A 346 0.45 15.93 -4.32
C VAL A 346 0.06 15.01 -3.16
N ASP A 347 -0.28 13.76 -3.46
CA ASP A 347 -0.75 12.79 -2.46
C ASP A 347 0.20 11.61 -2.35
N ILE A 348 0.71 11.37 -1.15
CA ILE A 348 1.53 10.20 -0.81
C ILE A 348 0.58 9.08 -0.37
N MET A 349 0.40 8.08 -1.24
CA MET A 349 -0.38 6.88 -0.95
C MET A 349 0.50 5.89 -0.19
N ALA A 350 0.71 6.18 1.10
CA ALA A 350 1.60 5.42 1.95
C ALA A 350 1.01 4.04 2.26
N HIS A 351 1.78 3.00 1.99
CA HIS A 351 1.41 1.64 2.32
C HIS A 351 1.98 1.32 3.70
N ILE A 352 1.12 1.28 4.73
CA ILE A 352 1.48 1.08 6.14
C ILE A 352 0.66 -0.09 6.67
N SER A 353 1.29 -1.21 6.98
CA SER A 353 0.62 -2.45 7.37
C SER A 353 0.49 -2.62 8.87
N HIS A 354 1.43 -2.08 9.65
CA HIS A 354 1.50 -2.26 11.09
C HIS A 354 1.90 -0.95 11.79
N ASP A 355 1.48 -0.75 13.04
CA ASP A 355 1.80 0.45 13.82
C ASP A 355 3.31 0.58 14.13
N VAL A 356 4.04 -0.52 14.21
CA VAL A 356 5.51 -0.55 14.35
C VAL A 356 6.22 0.25 13.24
N GLU A 357 5.69 0.28 12.03
CA GLU A 357 6.28 1.04 10.92
C GLU A 357 6.36 2.56 11.19
N LEU A 358 5.52 3.07 12.10
CA LEU A 358 5.46 4.49 12.50
C LEU A 358 6.04 4.75 13.89
N SER A 359 6.73 3.78 14.50
CA SER A 359 7.27 3.89 15.85
C SER A 359 8.60 4.64 15.93
N THR A 360 9.29 4.81 14.81
CA THR A 360 10.65 5.37 14.78
C THR A 360 10.65 6.89 14.60
N PRO A 361 11.62 7.60 15.19
CA PRO A 361 11.82 9.02 14.92
C PRO A 361 12.13 9.33 13.44
N HIS A 362 12.75 8.39 12.72
CA HIS A 362 13.06 8.53 11.30
C HIS A 362 11.78 8.61 10.44
N ALA A 363 10.82 7.71 10.69
CA ALA A 363 9.52 7.74 10.00
C ALA A 363 8.75 9.03 10.32
N GLU A 364 8.72 9.47 11.59
CA GLU A 364 8.08 10.73 11.96
C GLU A 364 8.72 11.94 11.26
N LYS A 365 10.06 12.02 11.23
CA LYS A 365 10.78 13.09 10.54
C LYS A 365 10.46 13.12 9.04
N ALA A 366 10.38 11.95 8.39
CA ALA A 366 10.03 11.85 6.97
C ALA A 366 8.57 12.28 6.71
N VAL A 367 7.63 11.93 7.59
CA VAL A 367 6.24 12.40 7.52
C VAL A 367 6.20 13.93 7.58
N ARG A 368 6.90 14.55 8.55
CA ARG A 368 6.94 16.00 8.71
C ARG A 368 7.57 16.70 7.50
N ALA A 369 8.64 16.12 6.92
CA ALA A 369 9.28 16.66 5.75
C ALA A 369 8.36 16.69 4.52
N LEU A 370 7.63 15.59 4.27
CA LEU A 370 6.65 15.53 3.18
C LEU A 370 5.48 16.49 3.38
N GLN A 371 4.99 16.64 4.63
CA GLN A 371 3.93 17.60 4.95
C GLN A 371 4.41 19.05 4.77
N ALA A 372 5.64 19.36 5.17
CA ALA A 372 6.25 20.67 4.95
C ALA A 372 6.40 21.01 3.47
N ALA A 373 6.63 20.02 2.60
CA ALA A 373 6.62 20.17 1.15
C ALA A 373 5.19 20.26 0.53
N GLY A 374 4.14 20.37 1.36
CA GLY A 374 2.75 20.51 0.92
C GLY A 374 2.06 19.20 0.52
N ALA A 375 2.70 18.05 0.70
CA ALA A 375 2.09 16.79 0.33
C ALA A 375 1.06 16.30 1.37
N THR A 376 -0.07 15.78 0.90
CA THR A 376 -1.05 15.06 1.72
C THR A 376 -0.67 13.60 1.81
N ILE A 377 -0.69 13.02 3.02
CA ILE A 377 -0.35 11.60 3.22
C ILE A 377 -1.61 10.81 3.56
N ARG A 378 -1.88 9.76 2.77
CA ARG A 378 -3.01 8.84 2.97
C ARG A 378 -2.48 7.42 3.13
N SER A 379 -2.95 6.70 4.15
CA SER A 379 -2.49 5.33 4.42
C SER A 379 -3.43 4.27 3.86
N GLN A 380 -2.84 3.17 3.39
CA GLN A 380 -3.59 2.00 2.95
C GLN A 380 -2.81 0.72 3.21
N SER A 381 -3.50 -0.39 3.42
CA SER A 381 -2.88 -1.71 3.56
C SER A 381 -3.91 -2.83 3.38
N PRO A 382 -3.53 -4.02 2.92
CA PRO A 382 -4.37 -5.20 3.05
C PRO A 382 -4.36 -5.72 4.49
N ILE A 383 -5.47 -6.37 4.87
CA ILE A 383 -5.53 -7.21 6.05
C ILE A 383 -4.83 -8.54 5.74
N MET A 384 -3.98 -9.01 6.66
CA MET A 384 -3.11 -10.16 6.45
C MET A 384 -2.97 -10.96 7.74
N LYS A 385 -3.24 -12.27 7.62
CA LYS A 385 -3.11 -13.22 8.72
C LYS A 385 -1.69 -13.20 9.29
N GLY A 386 -1.58 -13.08 10.61
CA GLY A 386 -0.34 -13.09 11.36
C GLY A 386 0.51 -11.84 11.22
N ILE A 387 -0.01 -10.76 10.62
CA ILE A 387 0.62 -9.45 10.57
C ILE A 387 -0.29 -8.40 11.20
N ASN A 388 -1.50 -8.26 10.71
CA ASN A 388 -2.45 -7.25 11.16
C ASN A 388 -3.91 -7.78 11.18
N ASP A 389 -4.11 -9.07 11.39
CA ASP A 389 -5.43 -9.70 11.55
C ASP A 389 -6.01 -9.55 12.97
N ASP A 390 -5.65 -8.44 13.61
CA ASP A 390 -6.10 -8.00 14.91
C ASP A 390 -6.66 -6.57 14.84
N ALA A 391 -7.84 -6.35 15.42
CA ALA A 391 -8.51 -5.06 15.44
C ALA A 391 -7.73 -3.99 16.22
N ASP A 392 -7.02 -4.39 17.28
CA ASP A 392 -6.22 -3.50 18.10
C ASP A 392 -5.01 -2.94 17.35
N VAL A 393 -4.38 -3.75 16.47
CA VAL A 393 -3.31 -3.31 15.58
C VAL A 393 -3.81 -2.18 14.66
N TRP A 394 -4.98 -2.36 14.03
CA TRP A 394 -5.57 -1.34 13.16
C TRP A 394 -5.94 -0.08 13.94
N ALA A 395 -6.54 -0.23 15.11
CA ALA A 395 -6.91 0.91 15.95
C ALA A 395 -5.68 1.70 16.40
N ARG A 396 -4.60 1.04 16.87
CA ARG A 396 -3.34 1.69 17.23
C ARG A 396 -2.72 2.39 16.03
N LYS A 397 -2.66 1.68 14.87
CA LYS A 397 -2.12 2.21 13.62
C LYS A 397 -2.87 3.48 13.19
N TRP A 398 -4.20 3.45 13.09
CA TRP A 398 -4.99 4.62 12.70
C TRP A 398 -4.89 5.78 13.71
N LYS A 399 -4.81 5.50 15.00
CA LYS A 399 -4.55 6.54 16.02
C LYS A 399 -3.19 7.20 15.81
N ARG A 400 -2.15 6.39 15.57
CA ARG A 400 -0.79 6.91 15.32
C ARG A 400 -0.72 7.70 14.01
N GLU A 401 -1.36 7.23 12.96
CA GLU A 401 -1.46 7.93 11.68
C GLU A 401 -2.06 9.33 11.86
N VAL A 402 -3.20 9.44 12.55
CA VAL A 402 -3.86 10.73 12.81
C VAL A 402 -2.98 11.66 13.66
N GLN A 403 -2.28 11.13 14.68
CA GLN A 403 -1.33 11.92 15.47
C GLN A 403 -0.21 12.53 14.61
N LEU A 404 0.19 11.83 13.56
CA LEU A 404 1.19 12.29 12.59
C LEU A 404 0.59 13.13 11.45
N GLY A 405 -0.73 13.33 11.41
CA GLY A 405 -1.42 14.03 10.32
C GLY A 405 -1.55 13.18 9.05
N ILE A 406 -1.42 11.86 9.15
CA ILE A 406 -1.70 10.92 8.07
C ILE A 406 -3.19 10.57 8.09
N ILE A 407 -3.81 10.53 6.92
CA ILE A 407 -5.24 10.23 6.77
C ILE A 407 -5.42 8.73 6.52
N PRO A 408 -6.07 7.96 7.43
CA PRO A 408 -6.46 6.58 7.15
C PRO A 408 -7.37 6.52 5.92
N TYR A 409 -7.04 5.67 4.91
CA TYR A 409 -7.74 5.71 3.63
C TYR A 409 -8.40 4.38 3.26
N TYR A 410 -7.66 3.26 3.22
CA TYR A 410 -8.22 1.96 2.89
C TYR A 410 -7.68 0.82 3.76
N MET A 411 -8.61 -0.07 4.17
CA MET A 411 -8.32 -1.46 4.52
C MET A 411 -8.69 -2.32 3.32
N PHE A 412 -7.69 -2.98 2.69
CA PHE A 412 -7.92 -3.89 1.58
C PHE A 412 -7.98 -5.34 2.04
N LEU A 413 -8.56 -6.20 1.21
CA LEU A 413 -8.37 -7.64 1.26
C LEU A 413 -7.14 -8.02 0.43
N ALA A 414 -6.42 -9.07 0.85
CA ALA A 414 -5.31 -9.62 0.09
C ALA A 414 -5.79 -10.11 -1.30
N ARG A 415 -4.91 -10.00 -2.31
CA ARG A 415 -5.21 -10.43 -3.67
C ARG A 415 -4.96 -11.94 -3.82
N ASP A 416 -5.60 -12.53 -4.81
CA ASP A 416 -5.53 -13.94 -5.21
C ASP A 416 -4.26 -14.28 -6.02
N THR A 417 -3.10 -13.91 -5.49
CA THR A 417 -1.79 -14.13 -6.14
C THR A 417 -0.68 -14.22 -5.10
N GLY A 418 0.40 -14.90 -5.44
CA GLY A 418 1.55 -15.10 -4.54
C GLY A 418 1.19 -15.98 -3.35
N ALA A 419 1.64 -15.61 -2.15
CA ALA A 419 1.40 -16.35 -0.90
C ALA A 419 0.00 -16.12 -0.32
N GLN A 420 -1.04 -16.09 -1.18
CA GLN A 420 -2.40 -15.72 -0.77
C GLN A 420 -2.95 -16.59 0.36
N ASP A 421 -2.78 -17.92 0.31
CA ASP A 421 -3.32 -18.83 1.31
C ASP A 421 -2.66 -18.65 2.68
N TYR A 422 -1.41 -18.21 2.70
CA TYR A 422 -0.68 -17.90 3.92
C TYR A 422 -1.20 -16.64 4.60
N PHE A 423 -1.59 -15.63 3.81
CA PHE A 423 -2.02 -14.32 4.29
C PHE A 423 -3.52 -14.09 4.31
N SER A 424 -4.32 -14.96 3.70
CA SER A 424 -5.75 -14.74 3.58
C SER A 424 -6.46 -14.74 4.93
N VAL A 425 -7.39 -13.82 5.09
CA VAL A 425 -8.32 -13.71 6.22
C VAL A 425 -9.73 -13.93 5.68
N PRO A 426 -10.55 -14.80 6.28
CA PRO A 426 -11.93 -15.00 5.85
C PRO A 426 -12.71 -13.69 5.81
N LEU A 427 -13.54 -13.49 4.77
CA LEU A 427 -14.26 -12.22 4.54
C LEU A 427 -15.10 -11.78 5.75
N ALA A 428 -15.78 -12.71 6.41
CA ALA A 428 -16.57 -12.42 7.61
C ALA A 428 -15.68 -11.93 8.77
N ARG A 429 -14.50 -12.54 8.94
CA ARG A 429 -13.54 -12.11 9.96
C ARG A 429 -12.94 -10.75 9.63
N ALA A 430 -12.60 -10.50 8.36
CA ALA A 430 -12.10 -9.21 7.91
C ALA A 430 -13.11 -8.07 8.16
N HIS A 431 -14.40 -8.30 7.87
CA HIS A 431 -15.47 -7.35 8.18
C HIS A 431 -15.60 -7.12 9.70
N GLN A 432 -15.55 -8.16 10.51
CA GLN A 432 -15.60 -8.04 11.97
C GLN A 432 -14.43 -7.24 12.51
N LEU A 433 -13.20 -7.52 12.05
CA LEU A 433 -11.99 -6.80 12.44
C LEU A 433 -12.06 -5.30 12.09
N TYR A 434 -12.57 -4.99 10.90
CA TYR A 434 -12.78 -3.59 10.50
C TYR A 434 -13.78 -2.90 11.44
N ALA A 435 -14.92 -3.52 11.70
CA ALA A 435 -15.95 -2.96 12.59
C ALA A 435 -15.40 -2.74 14.01
N ASP A 436 -14.63 -3.69 14.54
CA ASP A 436 -14.05 -3.60 15.88
C ASP A 436 -12.96 -2.51 15.96
N ALA A 437 -12.11 -2.39 14.93
CA ALA A 437 -11.11 -1.33 14.85
C ALA A 437 -11.76 0.07 14.75
N ILE A 438 -12.82 0.22 13.97
CA ILE A 438 -13.60 1.47 13.86
C ILE A 438 -14.22 1.87 15.20
N ARG A 439 -14.77 0.91 15.95
CA ARG A 439 -15.36 1.19 17.29
C ARG A 439 -14.34 1.73 18.29
N GLN A 440 -13.09 1.32 18.17
CA GLN A 440 -11.99 1.75 19.03
C GLN A 440 -11.35 3.08 18.59
N SER A 441 -11.77 3.64 17.45
CA SER A 441 -11.13 4.78 16.81
C SER A 441 -11.90 6.08 17.02
N SER A 442 -11.18 7.21 17.08
CA SER A 442 -11.78 8.55 17.09
C SER A 442 -12.41 8.91 15.75
N GLY A 443 -13.20 9.98 15.68
CA GLY A 443 -13.82 10.46 14.44
C GLY A 443 -12.84 10.68 13.31
N LEU A 444 -11.67 11.27 13.56
CA LEU A 444 -10.62 11.50 12.55
C LEU A 444 -9.96 10.20 12.08
N ALA A 445 -9.88 9.17 12.92
CA ALA A 445 -9.31 7.88 12.55
C ALA A 445 -10.30 6.97 11.82
N ARG A 446 -11.60 7.30 11.78
CA ARG A 446 -12.66 6.53 11.08
C ARG A 446 -12.81 6.87 9.60
N THR A 447 -11.81 7.48 8.98
CA THR A 447 -11.87 7.86 7.56
C THR A 447 -11.53 6.70 6.62
N ALA A 448 -10.91 5.64 7.13
CA ALA A 448 -10.59 4.45 6.33
C ALA A 448 -11.86 3.75 5.83
N ARG A 449 -11.84 3.36 4.55
CA ARG A 449 -12.85 2.53 3.91
C ARG A 449 -12.43 1.07 3.92
N GLY A 450 -13.38 0.16 4.08
CA GLY A 450 -13.07 -1.26 3.99
C GLY A 450 -14.01 -2.18 4.76
N PRO A 451 -13.73 -3.48 4.71
CA PRO A 451 -12.73 -4.11 3.85
C PRO A 451 -13.10 -4.03 2.37
N SER A 452 -12.11 -3.68 1.55
CA SER A 452 -12.33 -3.46 0.12
C SER A 452 -11.46 -4.39 -0.73
N MET A 453 -11.95 -4.74 -1.92
CA MET A 453 -11.18 -5.53 -2.89
C MET A 453 -11.42 -5.02 -4.31
N SER A 454 -10.44 -5.25 -5.19
CA SER A 454 -10.64 -5.08 -6.63
C SER A 454 -11.39 -6.28 -7.17
N CYS A 455 -12.32 -6.04 -8.08
CA CYS A 455 -13.04 -7.06 -8.84
C CYS A 455 -13.20 -6.58 -10.29
N THR A 456 -13.72 -7.41 -11.15
CA THR A 456 -14.24 -6.99 -12.44
C THR A 456 -15.75 -6.72 -12.24
N PRO A 457 -16.25 -5.52 -12.46
CA PRO A 457 -15.71 -4.40 -13.26
C PRO A 457 -15.00 -3.29 -12.47
N GLY A 458 -14.78 -3.37 -11.17
CA GLY A 458 -14.25 -2.21 -10.46
C GLY A 458 -13.70 -2.49 -9.06
N LYS A 459 -14.15 -1.74 -8.07
CA LYS A 459 -13.78 -1.90 -6.66
C LYS A 459 -15.05 -2.05 -5.81
N VAL A 460 -15.06 -3.06 -4.94
CA VAL A 460 -16.16 -3.31 -4.01
C VAL A 460 -15.70 -3.22 -2.56
N GLU A 461 -16.63 -2.88 -1.68
CA GLU A 461 -16.49 -2.85 -0.23
C GLU A 461 -17.51 -3.78 0.40
N ILE A 462 -17.14 -4.51 1.44
CA ILE A 462 -18.07 -5.29 2.25
C ILE A 462 -18.70 -4.34 3.27
N SER A 463 -19.99 -4.03 3.05
CA SER A 463 -20.74 -3.08 3.89
C SER A 463 -21.42 -3.75 5.08
N GLY A 464 -21.67 -5.04 5.01
CA GLY A 464 -22.35 -5.77 6.08
C GLY A 464 -22.51 -7.26 5.80
N ILE A 465 -23.09 -7.94 6.78
CA ILE A 465 -23.53 -9.34 6.69
C ILE A 465 -24.99 -9.40 7.16
N GLU A 466 -25.87 -9.85 6.28
CA GLU A 466 -27.32 -9.92 6.51
C GLU A 466 -27.84 -11.33 6.35
N ILE A 467 -29.04 -11.59 6.86
CA ILE A 467 -29.74 -12.86 6.62
C ILE A 467 -30.76 -12.66 5.49
N VAL A 468 -30.50 -13.33 4.36
CA VAL A 468 -31.37 -13.32 3.20
C VAL A 468 -31.90 -14.74 2.98
N ASN A 469 -33.21 -14.91 3.02
CA ASN A 469 -33.86 -16.24 2.91
C ASN A 469 -33.30 -17.30 3.87
N GLY A 470 -33.02 -16.91 5.13
CA GLY A 470 -32.46 -17.81 6.15
C GLY A 470 -30.95 -18.11 6.01
N GLN A 471 -30.26 -17.55 5.02
CA GLN A 471 -28.83 -17.74 4.79
C GLN A 471 -28.06 -16.44 5.03
N LYS A 472 -26.85 -16.55 5.60
CA LYS A 472 -25.94 -15.41 5.71
C LYS A 472 -25.43 -15.00 4.34
N ALA A 473 -25.58 -13.71 4.01
CA ALA A 473 -25.13 -13.11 2.77
C ALA A 473 -24.28 -11.86 3.06
N PHE A 474 -23.26 -11.63 2.25
CA PHE A 474 -22.51 -10.37 2.29
C PHE A 474 -23.27 -9.29 1.55
N VAL A 475 -23.42 -8.13 2.18
CA VAL A 475 -23.86 -6.90 1.53
C VAL A 475 -22.62 -6.17 1.00
N MET A 476 -22.55 -5.99 -0.31
CA MET A 476 -21.41 -5.35 -0.96
C MET A 476 -21.84 -4.10 -1.71
N ARG A 477 -20.99 -3.09 -1.72
CA ARG A 477 -21.19 -1.83 -2.44
C ARG A 477 -20.05 -1.60 -3.43
N PHE A 478 -20.38 -1.27 -4.68
CA PHE A 478 -19.40 -0.75 -5.62
C PHE A 478 -18.94 0.63 -5.18
N LEU A 479 -17.64 0.81 -5.06
CA LEU A 479 -17.00 2.10 -4.77
C LEU A 479 -16.60 2.82 -6.05
N GLN A 480 -16.29 2.04 -7.09
CA GLN A 480 -15.82 2.54 -8.38
C GLN A 480 -16.04 1.44 -9.44
N LEU A 481 -16.58 1.81 -10.58
CA LEU A 481 -16.81 0.99 -11.76
C LEU A 481 -15.85 1.38 -12.87
#